data_ee30fc62633498bc522895ea9058eefe
#
_entry.id   ee30fc62633498bc522895ea9058eefe
#
_cell.length_a   1.000
_cell.length_b   1.000
_cell.length_c   1.000
_cell.angle_alpha   90.00
_cell.angle_beta   90.00
_cell.angle_gamma   90.00
#
_symmetry.space_group_name_H-M   'P 1'
#
loop_
_entity.id
_entity.type
_entity.pdbx_description
1 polymer ?
#
loop_
_entity_poly.entity_id
_entity_poly.type
_entity_poly.pdbx_seq_one_letter_code
_entity_poly.pdbx_strand_id
1 'polypeptide(L)'
;LFLMLYKYLAEYKLSKNPFWLCLVFLILPARWVAVRSVGSPEPWFLLFIVASIYFFRKEKFWLAGLFGFLAQLTKSPAIILLGAYGVYALIESVKHKRIQFKYLPLLTQILAVVFLFWFYGVRTGDFWAYFHSGDNIHLFWPPISVFSPLGEHWVGSFWLEDVIWTWLVFGLGIVKLKDKKFNVEFLFAGLFFLSTLFVAHRDIGRYIIPAAPF
;
A
#
# COMPACT_ATOMS: atom_id res chain seq x y z
N LEU A 1 8.95 10.04 7.93
CA LEU A 1 9.07 8.86 7.09
C LEU A 1 10.51 8.35 7.05
N PHE A 2 11.52 9.17 6.68
CA PHE A 2 12.93 8.75 6.56
C PHE A 2 13.43 8.01 7.82
N LEU A 3 13.30 8.63 9.01
CA LEU A 3 13.73 8.03 10.27
C LEU A 3 13.05 6.70 10.57
N MET A 4 11.77 6.57 10.24
CA MET A 4 11.00 5.34 10.44
C MET A 4 11.46 4.24 9.50
N LEU A 5 11.66 4.57 8.22
CA LEU A 5 12.18 3.65 7.22
C LEU A 5 13.61 3.20 7.55
N TYR A 6 14.49 4.15 7.91
CA TYR A 6 15.85 3.84 8.35
C TYR A 6 15.87 2.85 9.52
N LYS A 7 15.07 3.14 10.56
CA LYS A 7 14.95 2.27 11.73
C LYS A 7 14.46 0.87 11.35
N TYR A 8 13.45 0.80 10.49
CA TYR A 8 12.91 -0.46 9.97
C TYR A 8 14.00 -1.29 9.24
N LEU A 9 14.70 -0.67 8.28
CA LEU A 9 15.73 -1.33 7.49
C LEU A 9 16.94 -1.77 8.33
N ALA A 10 17.39 -0.93 9.27
CA ALA A 10 18.54 -1.20 10.10
C ALA A 10 18.25 -2.31 11.13
N GLU A 11 17.12 -2.21 11.83
CA GLU A 11 16.78 -3.15 12.90
C GLU A 11 16.53 -4.57 12.36
N TYR A 12 15.87 -4.70 11.20
CA TYR A 12 15.60 -6.00 10.58
C TYR A 12 16.67 -6.43 9.59
N LYS A 13 17.80 -5.71 9.52
CA LYS A 13 18.94 -6.01 8.64
C LYS A 13 18.53 -6.27 7.20
N LEU A 14 17.58 -5.49 6.70
CA LEU A 14 17.03 -5.64 5.35
C LEU A 14 17.97 -5.11 4.27
N SER A 15 18.91 -4.24 4.65
CA SER A 15 19.93 -3.68 3.76
C SER A 15 21.28 -3.64 4.44
N LYS A 16 22.38 -3.83 3.66
CA LYS A 16 23.74 -3.61 4.13
C LYS A 16 24.04 -2.14 4.43
N ASN A 17 23.37 -1.23 3.71
CA ASN A 17 23.56 0.21 3.83
C ASN A 17 22.17 0.93 3.95
N PRO A 18 21.48 0.83 5.11
CA PRO A 18 20.15 1.37 5.30
C PRO A 18 20.06 2.88 5.03
N PHE A 19 21.10 3.63 5.43
CA PHE A 19 21.15 5.07 5.25
C PHE A 19 21.11 5.47 3.76
N TRP A 20 21.97 4.87 2.94
CA TRP A 20 22.01 5.14 1.51
C TRP A 20 20.74 4.71 0.79
N LEU A 21 20.17 3.57 1.19
CA LEU A 21 18.89 3.14 0.63
C LEU A 21 17.76 4.14 0.94
N CYS A 22 17.73 4.68 2.16
CA CYS A 22 16.77 5.73 2.52
C CYS A 22 17.01 7.03 1.72
N LEU A 23 18.26 7.43 1.50
CA LEU A 23 18.57 8.60 0.65
C LEU A 23 18.11 8.38 -0.79
N VAL A 24 18.41 7.22 -1.35
CA VAL A 24 17.94 6.86 -2.70
C VAL A 24 16.41 6.90 -2.76
N PHE A 25 15.73 6.35 -1.76
CA PHE A 25 14.27 6.40 -1.67
C PHE A 25 13.71 7.84 -1.59
N LEU A 26 14.46 8.80 -1.06
CA LEU A 26 14.04 10.21 -1.08
C LEU A 26 14.03 10.82 -2.49
N ILE A 27 14.78 10.25 -3.42
CA ILE A 27 14.94 10.77 -4.80
C ILE A 27 14.18 9.90 -5.79
N LEU A 28 14.16 8.59 -5.57
CA LEU A 28 13.53 7.62 -6.46
C LEU A 28 12.35 6.92 -5.76
N PRO A 29 11.31 6.58 -6.50
CA PRO A 29 11.07 6.94 -7.91
C PRO A 29 10.80 8.43 -8.10
N ALA A 30 10.99 8.95 -9.31
CA ALA A 30 10.85 10.39 -9.61
C ALA A 30 9.48 10.95 -9.19
N ARG A 31 8.41 10.18 -9.34
CA ARG A 31 7.05 10.53 -8.90
C ARG A 31 6.97 10.82 -7.39
N TRP A 32 7.80 10.15 -6.59
CA TRP A 32 7.88 10.39 -5.15
C TRP A 32 8.38 11.79 -4.82
N VAL A 33 9.39 12.28 -5.57
CA VAL A 33 9.90 13.66 -5.39
C VAL A 33 8.78 14.67 -5.58
N ALA A 34 7.96 14.51 -6.63
CA ALA A 34 6.85 15.39 -6.90
C ALA A 34 5.82 15.36 -5.77
N VAL A 35 5.31 14.18 -5.40
CA VAL A 35 4.23 14.07 -4.40
C VAL A 35 4.66 14.50 -3.00
N ARG A 36 5.91 14.31 -2.59
CA ARG A 36 6.38 14.76 -1.28
C ARG A 36 6.58 16.28 -1.19
N SER A 37 6.71 16.96 -2.34
CA SER A 37 7.00 18.40 -2.42
C SER A 37 5.74 19.27 -2.47
N VAL A 38 4.56 18.67 -2.74
CA VAL A 38 3.30 19.41 -2.98
C VAL A 38 2.25 19.24 -1.89
N GLY A 39 2.62 19.00 -0.65
CA GLY A 39 1.66 18.91 0.47
C GLY A 39 0.63 17.79 0.32
N SER A 40 0.98 16.70 -0.35
CA SER A 40 0.09 15.57 -0.59
C SER A 40 0.02 14.60 0.62
N PRO A 41 -1.01 13.74 0.72
CA PRO A 41 -1.15 12.81 1.83
C PRO A 41 -0.16 11.63 1.79
N GLU A 42 0.51 11.38 0.65
CA GLU A 42 1.38 10.23 0.44
C GLU A 42 2.51 10.07 1.48
N PRO A 43 3.21 11.13 1.91
CA PRO A 43 4.25 10.98 2.95
C PRO A 43 3.72 10.46 4.28
N TRP A 44 2.53 10.91 4.70
CA TRP A 44 1.87 10.42 5.91
C TRP A 44 1.36 8.99 5.72
N PHE A 45 0.75 8.72 4.60
CA PHE A 45 0.29 7.39 4.24
C PHE A 45 1.43 6.37 4.31
N LEU A 46 2.56 6.65 3.66
CA LEU A 46 3.76 5.82 3.70
C LEU A 46 4.34 5.67 5.11
N LEU A 47 4.41 6.76 5.87
CA LEU A 47 4.86 6.70 7.25
C LEU A 47 4.03 5.71 8.06
N PHE A 48 2.70 5.78 7.93
CA PHE A 48 1.79 4.93 8.69
C PHE A 48 1.85 3.48 8.23
N ILE A 49 1.98 3.20 6.93
CA ILE A 49 2.18 1.84 6.42
C ILE A 49 3.48 1.24 6.97
N VAL A 50 4.61 1.94 6.85
CA VAL A 50 5.91 1.45 7.34
C VAL A 50 5.89 1.25 8.86
N ALA A 51 5.29 2.18 9.62
CA ALA A 51 5.15 2.05 11.05
C ALA A 51 4.26 0.85 11.44
N SER A 52 3.14 0.65 10.76
CA SER A 52 2.26 -0.48 11.00
C SER A 52 3.00 -1.81 10.81
N ILE A 53 3.68 -2.00 9.68
CA ILE A 53 4.46 -3.21 9.40
C ILE A 53 5.62 -3.39 10.39
N TYR A 54 6.31 -2.30 10.75
CA TYR A 54 7.37 -2.33 11.75
C TYR A 54 6.87 -2.84 13.11
N PHE A 55 5.74 -2.31 13.60
CA PHE A 55 5.17 -2.76 14.88
C PHE A 55 4.55 -4.14 14.78
N PHE A 56 4.02 -4.53 13.63
CA PHE A 56 3.58 -5.89 13.36
C PHE A 56 4.74 -6.89 13.55
N ARG A 57 5.90 -6.62 12.97
CA ARG A 57 7.09 -7.46 13.14
C ARG A 57 7.62 -7.52 14.57
N LYS A 58 7.32 -6.49 15.38
CA LYS A 58 7.60 -6.47 16.82
C LYS A 58 6.53 -7.16 17.65
N GLU A 59 5.57 -7.80 17.03
CA GLU A 59 4.40 -8.41 17.68
C GLU A 59 3.57 -7.43 18.53
N LYS A 60 3.73 -6.12 18.30
CA LYS A 60 2.95 -5.05 18.94
C LYS A 60 1.70 -4.76 18.11
N PHE A 61 0.78 -5.74 18.07
CA PHE A 61 -0.37 -5.71 17.15
C PHE A 61 -1.33 -4.54 17.39
N TRP A 62 -1.45 -4.03 18.61
CA TRP A 62 -2.22 -2.81 18.88
C TRP A 62 -1.64 -1.56 18.22
N LEU A 63 -0.30 -1.40 18.28
CA LEU A 63 0.36 -0.29 17.57
C LEU A 63 0.29 -0.49 16.06
N ALA A 64 0.46 -1.71 15.58
CA ALA A 64 0.29 -2.02 14.16
C ALA A 64 -1.12 -1.66 13.68
N GLY A 65 -2.14 -2.04 14.44
CA GLY A 65 -3.54 -1.69 14.16
C GLY A 65 -3.78 -0.18 14.18
N LEU A 66 -3.25 0.53 15.18
CA LEU A 66 -3.37 1.99 15.27
C LEU A 66 -2.75 2.70 14.05
N PHE A 67 -1.54 2.32 13.66
CA PHE A 67 -0.92 2.91 12.46
C PHE A 67 -1.62 2.49 11.16
N GLY A 68 -2.15 1.27 11.09
CA GLY A 68 -3.02 0.85 9.99
C GLY A 68 -4.32 1.67 9.92
N PHE A 69 -4.95 1.96 11.06
CA PHE A 69 -6.11 2.86 11.17
C PHE A 69 -5.78 4.26 10.63
N LEU A 70 -4.66 4.85 11.06
CA LEU A 70 -4.22 6.16 10.58
C LEU A 70 -3.90 6.15 9.07
N ALA A 71 -3.30 5.07 8.56
CA ALA A 71 -3.09 4.89 7.13
C ALA A 71 -4.42 4.89 6.37
N GLN A 72 -5.43 4.17 6.88
CA GLN A 72 -6.76 4.09 6.26
C GLN A 72 -7.50 5.44 6.26
N LEU A 73 -7.35 6.23 7.32
CA LEU A 73 -7.87 7.61 7.36
C LEU A 73 -7.17 8.53 6.36
N THR A 74 -5.91 8.21 6.01
CA THR A 74 -5.11 9.04 5.09
C THR A 74 -5.43 8.74 3.63
N LYS A 75 -5.52 7.45 3.26
CA LYS A 75 -5.83 7.01 1.89
C LYS A 75 -6.52 5.65 1.88
N SER A 76 -7.55 5.51 1.05
CA SER A 76 -8.35 4.28 0.90
C SER A 76 -7.53 3.02 0.53
N PRO A 77 -6.42 3.07 -0.25
CA PRO A 77 -5.63 1.87 -0.55
C PRO A 77 -4.98 1.20 0.67
N ALA A 78 -5.02 1.82 1.86
CA ALA A 78 -4.60 1.15 3.10
C ALA A 78 -5.39 -0.14 3.38
N ILE A 79 -6.57 -0.32 2.81
CA ILE A 79 -7.35 -1.56 2.93
C ILE A 79 -6.54 -2.80 2.48
N ILE A 80 -5.59 -2.61 1.56
CA ILE A 80 -4.69 -3.67 1.09
C ILE A 80 -3.78 -4.17 2.23
N LEU A 81 -3.38 -3.29 3.14
CA LEU A 81 -2.62 -3.69 4.34
C LEU A 81 -3.45 -4.59 5.25
N LEU A 82 -4.72 -4.27 5.45
CA LEU A 82 -5.65 -5.15 6.18
C LEU A 82 -5.78 -6.51 5.49
N GLY A 83 -5.90 -6.51 4.15
CA GLY A 83 -5.89 -7.74 3.35
C GLY A 83 -4.63 -8.58 3.56
N ALA A 84 -3.45 -7.95 3.56
CA ALA A 84 -2.18 -8.62 3.81
C ALA A 84 -2.12 -9.24 5.23
N TYR A 85 -2.57 -8.51 6.24
CA TYR A 85 -2.66 -9.02 7.61
C TYR A 85 -3.66 -10.17 7.72
N GLY A 86 -4.80 -10.08 7.04
CA GLY A 86 -5.80 -11.14 7.00
C GLY A 86 -5.25 -12.43 6.40
N VAL A 87 -4.59 -12.34 5.25
CA VAL A 87 -3.92 -13.49 4.61
C VAL A 87 -2.84 -14.07 5.51
N TYR A 88 -2.00 -13.23 6.12
CA TYR A 88 -0.98 -13.67 7.06
C TYR A 88 -1.59 -14.42 8.25
N ALA A 89 -2.63 -13.85 8.88
CA ALA A 89 -3.33 -14.45 10.01
C ALA A 89 -3.98 -15.79 9.64
N LEU A 90 -4.53 -15.93 8.43
CA LEU A 90 -5.07 -17.17 7.91
C LEU A 90 -3.97 -18.23 7.75
N ILE A 91 -2.84 -17.88 7.12
CA ILE A 91 -1.70 -18.80 6.95
C ILE A 91 -1.22 -19.31 8.31
N GLU A 92 -1.02 -18.40 9.29
CA GLU A 92 -0.59 -18.79 10.63
C GLU A 92 -1.66 -19.62 11.38
N SER A 93 -2.94 -19.34 11.19
CA SER A 93 -4.02 -20.10 11.78
C SER A 93 -4.10 -21.52 11.22
N VAL A 94 -3.93 -21.68 9.90
CA VAL A 94 -3.88 -23.01 9.24
C VAL A 94 -2.65 -23.79 9.69
N LYS A 95 -1.48 -23.15 9.71
CA LYS A 95 -0.22 -23.77 10.14
C LYS A 95 -0.29 -24.28 11.58
N HIS A 96 -0.88 -23.52 12.48
CA HIS A 96 -1.03 -23.86 13.89
C HIS A 96 -2.32 -24.62 14.22
N LYS A 97 -3.19 -24.89 13.24
CA LYS A 97 -4.49 -25.54 13.40
C LYS A 97 -5.38 -24.90 14.47
N ARG A 98 -5.27 -23.58 14.66
CA ARG A 98 -6.04 -22.79 15.62
C ARG A 98 -6.14 -21.32 15.20
N ILE A 99 -7.26 -20.68 15.52
CA ILE A 99 -7.45 -19.25 15.26
C ILE A 99 -6.48 -18.45 16.13
N GLN A 100 -5.79 -17.49 15.50
CA GLN A 100 -4.78 -16.66 16.16
C GLN A 100 -5.40 -15.32 16.59
N PHE A 101 -6.08 -15.29 17.73
CA PHE A 101 -6.76 -14.08 18.26
C PHE A 101 -5.82 -12.89 18.50
N LYS A 102 -4.50 -13.11 18.60
CA LYS A 102 -3.51 -12.04 18.77
C LYS A 102 -3.55 -10.99 17.64
N TYR A 103 -4.07 -11.33 16.46
CA TYR A 103 -4.19 -10.43 15.31
C TYR A 103 -5.47 -9.59 15.31
N LEU A 104 -6.37 -9.79 16.27
CA LEU A 104 -7.65 -9.06 16.36
C LEU A 104 -7.46 -7.52 16.36
N PRO A 105 -6.42 -6.94 17.05
CA PRO A 105 -6.20 -5.50 17.02
C PRO A 105 -5.98 -4.89 15.63
N LEU A 106 -5.58 -5.68 14.64
CA LEU A 106 -5.39 -5.21 13.26
C LEU A 106 -6.72 -4.84 12.59
N LEU A 107 -7.84 -5.39 13.08
CA LEU A 107 -9.18 -5.06 12.58
C LEU A 107 -9.62 -3.61 12.93
N THR A 108 -8.87 -2.88 13.75
CA THR A 108 -9.12 -1.44 13.98
C THR A 108 -9.13 -0.62 12.69
N GLN A 109 -8.47 -1.09 11.62
CA GLN A 109 -8.53 -0.46 10.30
C GLN A 109 -9.97 -0.43 9.73
N ILE A 110 -10.81 -1.42 10.06
CA ILE A 110 -12.23 -1.43 9.67
C ILE A 110 -12.96 -0.25 10.33
N LEU A 111 -12.61 0.06 11.58
CA LEU A 111 -13.21 1.22 12.26
C LEU A 111 -12.90 2.54 11.56
N ALA A 112 -11.72 2.65 10.91
CA ALA A 112 -11.39 3.82 10.10
C ALA A 112 -12.31 3.94 8.88
N VAL A 113 -12.60 2.82 8.21
CA VAL A 113 -13.53 2.80 7.07
C VAL A 113 -14.92 3.22 7.53
N VAL A 114 -15.43 2.61 8.59
CA VAL A 114 -16.75 2.95 9.16
C VAL A 114 -16.82 4.42 9.56
N PHE A 115 -15.78 4.93 10.23
CA PHE A 115 -15.68 6.33 10.63
C PHE A 115 -15.71 7.27 9.43
N LEU A 116 -15.00 6.96 8.33
CA LEU A 116 -15.00 7.79 7.12
C LEU A 116 -16.38 7.88 6.49
N PHE A 117 -17.11 6.78 6.34
CA PHE A 117 -18.45 6.79 5.78
C PHE A 117 -19.44 7.51 6.71
N TRP A 118 -19.35 7.29 8.02
CA TRP A 118 -20.14 8.04 8.99
C TRP A 118 -19.86 9.54 8.90
N PHE A 119 -18.58 9.95 8.86
CA PHE A 119 -18.19 11.36 8.74
C PHE A 119 -18.75 12.01 7.47
N TYR A 120 -18.65 11.35 6.33
CA TYR A 120 -19.25 11.84 5.09
C TYR A 120 -20.77 11.96 5.21
N GLY A 121 -21.43 10.95 5.74
CA GLY A 121 -22.88 10.99 5.97
C GLY A 121 -23.32 12.19 6.82
N VAL A 122 -22.59 12.49 7.90
CA VAL A 122 -22.88 13.63 8.77
C VAL A 122 -22.57 14.97 8.08
N ARG A 123 -21.49 15.07 7.31
CA ARG A 123 -21.02 16.34 6.72
C ARG A 123 -21.72 16.71 5.42
N THR A 124 -22.10 15.74 4.63
CA THR A 124 -22.65 15.95 3.27
C THR A 124 -24.10 15.49 3.14
N GLY A 125 -24.64 14.80 4.13
CA GLY A 125 -25.95 14.14 4.02
C GLY A 125 -25.93 12.85 3.18
N ASP A 126 -24.77 12.49 2.61
CA ASP A 126 -24.59 11.31 1.77
C ASP A 126 -23.54 10.37 2.37
N PHE A 127 -24.00 9.22 2.86
CA PHE A 127 -23.11 8.17 3.41
C PHE A 127 -22.13 7.64 2.36
N TRP A 128 -22.51 7.64 1.08
CA TRP A 128 -21.73 7.15 -0.04
C TRP A 128 -20.98 8.26 -0.78
N ALA A 129 -20.90 9.48 -0.22
CA ALA A 129 -20.26 10.62 -0.85
C ALA A 129 -18.83 10.32 -1.38
N TYR A 130 -18.10 9.44 -0.71
CA TYR A 130 -16.78 9.00 -1.18
C TYR A 130 -16.84 8.39 -2.60
N PHE A 131 -17.85 7.58 -2.88
CA PHE A 131 -18.02 6.96 -4.20
C PHE A 131 -18.70 7.88 -5.21
N HIS A 132 -19.53 8.83 -4.72
CA HIS A 132 -20.24 9.77 -5.59
C HIS A 132 -19.41 11.01 -5.93
N SER A 133 -18.26 11.24 -5.26
CA SER A 133 -17.44 12.45 -5.43
C SER A 133 -16.61 12.51 -6.72
N GLY A 134 -16.76 11.59 -7.62
CA GLY A 134 -16.33 11.71 -9.02
C GLY A 134 -14.94 11.12 -9.29
N ASP A 135 -13.85 11.77 -9.00
CA ASP A 135 -12.49 11.45 -9.48
C ASP A 135 -11.78 10.30 -8.75
N ASN A 136 -12.53 9.31 -8.28
CA ASN A 136 -11.93 8.13 -7.65
C ASN A 136 -11.36 7.19 -8.70
N ILE A 137 -10.16 6.67 -8.45
CA ILE A 137 -9.58 5.63 -9.28
C ILE A 137 -10.40 4.36 -9.12
N HIS A 138 -11.01 3.95 -10.20
CA HIS A 138 -11.76 2.71 -10.26
C HIS A 138 -10.86 1.55 -10.68
N LEU A 139 -11.17 0.37 -10.17
CA LEU A 139 -10.58 -0.87 -10.65
C LEU A 139 -11.35 -1.33 -11.88
N PHE A 140 -10.64 -1.62 -12.96
CA PHE A 140 -11.21 -2.02 -14.24
C PHE A 140 -11.05 -3.52 -14.49
N TRP A 141 -12.05 -4.10 -15.10
CA TRP A 141 -12.02 -5.47 -15.59
C TRP A 141 -12.09 -5.49 -17.14
N PRO A 142 -11.27 -6.28 -17.83
CA PRO A 142 -10.23 -7.18 -17.32
C PRO A 142 -9.00 -6.44 -16.78
N PRO A 143 -8.11 -7.12 -16.04
CA PRO A 143 -6.83 -6.53 -15.65
C PRO A 143 -6.02 -6.12 -16.88
N ILE A 144 -5.08 -5.20 -16.71
CA ILE A 144 -4.20 -4.69 -17.76
C ILE A 144 -4.96 -3.84 -18.81
N SER A 145 -6.16 -3.34 -18.47
CA SER A 145 -6.98 -2.49 -19.34
C SER A 145 -6.27 -1.20 -19.79
N VAL A 146 -5.20 -0.80 -19.10
CA VAL A 146 -4.34 0.34 -19.48
C VAL A 146 -3.74 0.19 -20.89
N PHE A 147 -3.61 -1.03 -21.40
CA PHE A 147 -3.09 -1.31 -22.74
C PHE A 147 -4.17 -1.38 -23.83
N SER A 148 -5.44 -1.17 -23.51
CA SER A 148 -6.52 -1.19 -24.48
C SER A 148 -6.61 0.17 -25.22
N PRO A 149 -6.21 0.27 -26.51
CA PRO A 149 -6.25 1.54 -27.24
C PRO A 149 -7.68 1.99 -27.57
N LEU A 150 -8.63 1.08 -27.51
CA LEU A 150 -10.07 1.32 -27.72
C LEU A 150 -10.81 1.57 -26.40
N GLY A 151 -10.10 1.49 -25.27
CA GLY A 151 -10.68 1.70 -23.95
C GLY A 151 -10.94 3.18 -23.68
N GLU A 152 -12.01 3.46 -22.97
CA GLU A 152 -12.41 4.80 -22.50
C GLU A 152 -11.30 5.49 -21.67
N HIS A 153 -10.40 4.69 -21.08
CA HIS A 153 -9.31 5.14 -20.23
C HIS A 153 -7.92 5.02 -20.87
N TRP A 154 -7.86 5.11 -22.20
CA TRP A 154 -6.59 5.06 -22.91
C TRP A 154 -5.64 6.18 -22.45
N VAL A 155 -4.47 5.79 -21.97
CA VAL A 155 -3.48 6.75 -21.41
C VAL A 155 -2.50 7.29 -22.43
N GLY A 156 -2.54 6.82 -23.68
CA GLY A 156 -1.62 7.17 -24.76
C GLY A 156 -0.33 6.35 -24.73
N SER A 157 0.30 6.17 -25.89
CA SER A 157 1.50 5.34 -26.06
C SER A 157 2.70 5.82 -25.24
N PHE A 158 2.85 7.12 -25.06
CA PHE A 158 3.96 7.71 -24.30
C PHE A 158 4.03 7.19 -22.85
N TRP A 159 2.88 7.00 -22.20
CA TRP A 159 2.83 6.56 -20.82
C TRP A 159 2.94 5.04 -20.62
N LEU A 160 2.79 4.26 -21.70
CA LEU A 160 2.86 2.81 -21.61
C LEU A 160 4.25 2.31 -21.25
N GLU A 161 5.32 2.99 -21.69
CA GLU A 161 6.68 2.65 -21.30
C GLU A 161 6.87 2.79 -19.78
N ASP A 162 6.38 3.89 -19.18
CA ASP A 162 6.44 4.11 -17.72
C ASP A 162 5.69 3.01 -16.95
N VAL A 163 4.52 2.61 -17.45
CA VAL A 163 3.73 1.51 -16.89
C VAL A 163 4.47 0.18 -16.96
N ILE A 164 5.02 -0.16 -18.13
CA ILE A 164 5.75 -1.42 -18.36
C ILE A 164 6.98 -1.49 -17.43
N TRP A 165 7.80 -0.43 -17.41
CA TRP A 165 8.99 -0.39 -16.56
C TRP A 165 8.64 -0.45 -15.08
N THR A 166 7.60 0.25 -14.67
CA THR A 166 7.11 0.21 -13.29
C THR A 166 6.72 -1.20 -12.89
N TRP A 167 5.89 -1.88 -13.68
CA TRP A 167 5.46 -3.24 -13.37
C TRP A 167 6.61 -4.26 -13.43
N LEU A 168 7.54 -4.10 -14.37
CA LEU A 168 8.71 -4.95 -14.46
C LEU A 168 9.57 -4.86 -13.19
N VAL A 169 9.93 -3.63 -12.79
CA VAL A 169 10.82 -3.40 -11.63
C VAL A 169 10.16 -3.87 -10.33
N PHE A 170 8.91 -3.50 -10.09
CA PHE A 170 8.20 -3.93 -8.89
C PHE A 170 7.89 -5.42 -8.89
N GLY A 171 7.52 -5.99 -10.03
CA GLY A 171 7.29 -7.44 -10.18
C GLY A 171 8.54 -8.24 -9.85
N LEU A 172 9.72 -7.85 -10.39
CA LEU A 172 11.00 -8.47 -10.06
C LEU A 172 11.36 -8.30 -8.57
N GLY A 173 11.08 -7.14 -7.99
CA GLY A 173 11.25 -6.90 -6.55
C GLY A 173 10.44 -7.87 -5.70
N ILE A 174 9.16 -8.06 -6.02
CA ILE A 174 8.26 -8.96 -5.30
C ILE A 174 8.69 -10.42 -5.44
N VAL A 175 9.14 -10.84 -6.63
CA VAL A 175 9.68 -12.19 -6.83
C VAL A 175 10.86 -12.45 -5.90
N LYS A 176 11.73 -11.43 -5.69
CA LYS A 176 12.86 -11.55 -4.74
C LYS A 176 12.41 -11.58 -3.28
N LEU A 177 11.31 -10.92 -2.93
CA LEU A 177 10.76 -11.01 -1.57
C LEU A 177 10.19 -12.39 -1.23
N LYS A 178 9.75 -13.16 -2.23
CA LYS A 178 9.22 -14.52 -2.04
C LYS A 178 10.21 -15.43 -1.31
N ASP A 179 11.50 -15.27 -1.51
CA ASP A 179 12.55 -16.08 -0.86
C ASP A 179 12.60 -15.89 0.67
N LYS A 180 11.96 -14.85 1.18
CA LYS A 180 11.87 -14.53 2.62
C LYS A 180 10.60 -15.04 3.30
N LYS A 181 10.02 -16.14 2.84
CA LYS A 181 8.90 -16.89 3.46
C LYS A 181 7.69 -16.02 3.80
N PHE A 182 6.76 -15.86 2.86
CA PHE A 182 5.39 -15.32 3.09
C PHE A 182 5.25 -14.34 4.25
N ASN A 183 6.20 -13.43 4.38
CA ASN A 183 6.13 -12.39 5.39
C ASN A 183 5.09 -11.33 5.00
N VAL A 184 4.74 -10.49 5.93
CA VAL A 184 3.71 -9.46 5.71
C VAL A 184 4.11 -8.46 4.63
N GLU A 185 5.40 -8.20 4.46
CA GLU A 185 5.94 -7.32 3.43
C GLU A 185 5.68 -7.87 2.03
N PHE A 186 5.96 -9.17 1.84
CA PHE A 186 5.68 -9.84 0.57
C PHE A 186 4.19 -9.83 0.25
N LEU A 187 3.35 -10.12 1.25
CA LEU A 187 1.89 -10.12 1.08
C LEU A 187 1.38 -8.71 0.76
N PHE A 188 1.85 -7.71 1.49
CA PHE A 188 1.43 -6.33 1.25
C PHE A 188 1.89 -5.82 -0.14
N ALA A 189 3.19 -5.93 -0.43
CA ALA A 189 3.73 -5.47 -1.71
C ALA A 189 3.12 -6.24 -2.90
N GLY A 190 2.92 -7.56 -2.75
CA GLY A 190 2.30 -8.40 -3.77
C GLY A 190 0.84 -8.05 -4.03
N LEU A 191 0.02 -7.92 -2.98
CA LEU A 191 -1.38 -7.51 -3.13
C LEU A 191 -1.50 -6.09 -3.68
N PHE A 192 -0.60 -5.20 -3.24
CA PHE A 192 -0.57 -3.84 -3.76
C PHE A 192 -0.22 -3.80 -5.25
N PHE A 193 0.81 -4.53 -5.66
CA PHE A 193 1.17 -4.69 -7.06
C PHE A 193 0.02 -5.27 -7.88
N LEU A 194 -0.60 -6.36 -7.41
CA LEU A 194 -1.74 -6.97 -8.08
C LEU A 194 -2.89 -5.97 -8.26
N SER A 195 -3.16 -5.13 -7.28
CA SER A 195 -4.21 -4.11 -7.40
C SER A 195 -3.92 -3.09 -8.51
N THR A 196 -2.64 -2.77 -8.77
CA THR A 196 -2.27 -1.83 -9.85
C THR A 196 -2.51 -2.38 -11.24
N LEU A 197 -2.57 -3.71 -11.41
CA LEU A 197 -2.90 -4.33 -12.70
C LEU A 197 -4.33 -4.04 -13.15
N PHE A 198 -5.21 -3.73 -12.19
CA PHE A 198 -6.61 -3.37 -12.45
C PHE A 198 -6.82 -1.86 -12.61
N VAL A 199 -5.76 -1.05 -12.52
CA VAL A 199 -5.84 0.40 -12.65
C VAL A 199 -5.50 0.82 -14.06
N ALA A 200 -6.42 1.50 -14.75
CA ALA A 200 -6.18 2.10 -16.05
C ALA A 200 -5.88 3.60 -15.87
N HIS A 201 -4.63 3.93 -15.58
CA HIS A 201 -4.21 5.32 -15.37
C HIS A 201 -2.75 5.51 -15.76
N ARG A 202 -2.43 6.71 -16.28
CA ARG A 202 -1.05 7.09 -16.67
C ARG A 202 -0.08 7.16 -15.48
N ASP A 203 -0.56 7.31 -14.27
CA ASP A 203 0.24 7.57 -13.05
C ASP A 203 0.44 6.31 -12.19
N ILE A 204 0.47 5.12 -12.80
CA ILE A 204 0.68 3.84 -12.09
C ILE A 204 1.97 3.88 -11.26
N GLY A 205 3.03 4.54 -11.77
CA GLY A 205 4.27 4.76 -11.02
C GLY A 205 4.07 5.50 -9.69
N ARG A 206 3.07 6.39 -9.59
CA ARG A 206 2.68 7.04 -8.32
C ARG A 206 1.87 6.09 -7.42
N TYR A 207 0.94 5.35 -8.01
CA TYR A 207 0.05 4.49 -7.23
C TYR A 207 0.77 3.31 -6.58
N ILE A 208 1.87 2.82 -7.16
CA ILE A 208 2.64 1.70 -6.62
C ILE A 208 3.66 2.12 -5.54
N ILE A 209 3.92 3.41 -5.36
CA ILE A 209 4.89 3.94 -4.36
C ILE A 209 4.73 3.30 -2.96
N PRO A 210 3.53 2.99 -2.44
CA PRO A 210 3.39 2.36 -1.14
C PRO A 210 4.08 1.01 -1.00
N ALA A 211 4.32 0.30 -2.10
CA ALA A 211 5.08 -0.95 -2.11
C ALA A 211 6.60 -0.74 -2.15
N ALA A 212 7.08 0.46 -2.52
CA ALA A 212 8.49 0.76 -2.73
C ALA A 212 9.42 0.61 -1.49
N PRO A 213 8.96 0.81 -0.22
CA PRO A 213 9.80 0.61 0.96
C PRO A 213 10.17 -0.85 1.23
N PHE A 214 9.50 -1.81 0.63
CA PHE A 214 9.56 -3.24 0.90
C PHE A 214 10.17 -4.01 -0.26
#